data_98ee0780da6b556d6a636c6d741f21e6
#
_entry.id   98ee0780da6b556d6a636c6d741f21e6
#
_cell.length_a   1.000
_cell.length_b   1.000
_cell.length_c   1.000
_cell.angle_alpha   90.00
_cell.angle_beta   90.00
_cell.angle_gamma   90.00
#
_symmetry.space_group_name_H-M   'P 1'
#
loop_
_entity.id
_entity.type
_entity.pdbx_description
1 polymer ?
#
loop_
_entity_poly.entity_id
_entity_poly.type
_entity_poly.pdbx_seq_one_letter_code
_entity_poly.pdbx_strand_id
1 'polypeptide(L)'
;MRIAALCSSLQGVTPEESSWQDSSYAAEPLVQGIPEAGTIRWHIAHLEHCARHYTAILRERPITDEPLTPPSEAADLPDLIDRLERVRRAFRREIEKLNDKDLLTPCARRMNVDEFLLMTIRHEAWHAVQLAVIRRLYRHHTSKLVP
;
A
#
# COMPACT_ATOMS: atom_id res chain seq x y z
N MET A 1 -11.17 11.21 -7.08
CA MET A 1 -11.48 10.65 -5.75
C MET A 1 -10.20 10.69 -4.91
N ARG A 2 -10.13 11.52 -3.87
CA ARG A 2 -9.01 11.47 -2.94
C ARG A 2 -9.24 10.24 -2.06
N ILE A 3 -8.29 9.29 -1.99
CA ILE A 3 -8.31 8.29 -0.93
C ILE A 3 -7.82 9.01 0.33
N ALA A 4 -8.70 9.85 0.86
CA ALA A 4 -8.45 10.64 2.06
C ALA A 4 -8.11 9.75 3.27
N ALA A 5 -8.62 8.53 3.27
CA ALA A 5 -8.41 7.58 4.36
C ALA A 5 -6.93 7.22 4.58
N LEU A 6 -6.17 6.90 3.52
CA LEU A 6 -4.77 6.51 3.67
C LEU A 6 -3.91 7.70 4.12
N CYS A 7 -4.07 8.87 3.48
CA CYS A 7 -3.32 10.08 3.88
C CYS A 7 -3.63 10.51 5.31
N SER A 8 -4.91 10.46 5.73
CA SER A 8 -5.27 10.76 7.12
C SER A 8 -4.73 9.73 8.11
N SER A 9 -4.64 8.46 7.71
CA SER A 9 -4.05 7.40 8.54
C SER A 9 -2.55 7.56 8.77
N LEU A 10 -1.85 8.27 7.89
CA LEU A 10 -0.40 8.53 7.99
C LEU A 10 -0.08 9.87 8.67
N GLN A 11 -1.07 10.73 8.86
CA GLN A 11 -0.84 12.04 9.46
C GLN A 11 -0.34 11.93 10.91
N GLY A 12 0.82 12.54 11.20
CA GLY A 12 1.41 12.57 12.53
C GLY A 12 1.97 11.23 13.04
N VAL A 13 2.24 10.29 12.15
CA VAL A 13 2.96 9.05 12.50
C VAL A 13 4.40 9.39 12.84
N THR A 14 4.87 8.92 14.02
CA THR A 14 6.27 9.07 14.42
C THR A 14 7.14 7.90 13.92
N PRO A 15 8.48 8.06 13.89
CA PRO A 15 9.37 6.95 13.55
C PRO A 15 9.17 5.73 14.43
N GLU A 16 8.98 5.92 15.76
CA GLU A 16 8.74 4.85 16.72
C GLU A 16 7.42 4.13 16.43
N GLU A 17 6.32 4.89 16.23
CA GLU A 17 5.02 4.34 15.85
C GLU A 17 5.12 3.55 14.53
N SER A 18 5.92 4.06 13.58
CA SER A 18 6.04 3.46 12.25
C SER A 18 6.73 2.10 12.23
N SER A 19 7.63 1.87 13.19
CA SER A 19 8.42 0.63 13.33
C SER A 19 7.85 -0.31 14.38
N TRP A 20 6.83 0.11 15.12
CA TRP A 20 6.21 -0.72 16.14
C TRP A 20 5.43 -1.87 15.53
N GLN A 21 5.62 -3.07 16.09
CA GLN A 21 4.94 -4.29 15.70
C GLN A 21 4.21 -4.89 16.90
N ASP A 22 2.94 -5.21 16.74
CA ASP A 22 2.21 -5.98 17.74
C ASP A 22 2.64 -7.43 17.71
N SER A 23 2.93 -8.01 18.87
CA SER A 23 3.43 -9.40 18.98
C SER A 23 2.42 -10.44 18.50
N SER A 24 1.12 -10.15 18.63
CA SER A 24 0.06 -11.03 18.14
C SER A 24 0.00 -11.04 16.62
N TYR A 25 0.26 -9.88 16.00
CA TYR A 25 0.28 -9.76 14.54
C TYR A 25 1.50 -10.47 13.93
N ALA A 26 2.65 -10.41 14.59
CA ALA A 26 3.87 -11.10 14.14
C ALA A 26 3.73 -12.64 14.11
N ALA A 27 2.79 -13.18 14.87
CA ALA A 27 2.49 -14.61 14.95
C ALA A 27 1.52 -15.09 13.85
N GLU A 28 0.90 -14.18 13.07
CA GLU A 28 -0.03 -14.55 12.01
C GLU A 28 0.67 -15.34 10.90
N PRO A 29 0.14 -16.52 10.48
CA PRO A 29 0.79 -17.37 9.48
C PRO A 29 1.06 -16.67 8.13
N LEU A 30 0.21 -15.71 7.74
CA LEU A 30 0.32 -14.98 6.48
C LEU A 30 1.50 -14.01 6.44
N VAL A 31 2.02 -13.60 7.61
CA VAL A 31 3.15 -12.66 7.73
C VAL A 31 4.38 -13.32 8.34
N GLN A 32 4.28 -14.59 8.72
CA GLN A 32 5.39 -15.34 9.31
C GLN A 32 6.58 -15.41 8.34
N GLY A 33 7.74 -15.03 8.83
CA GLY A 33 8.98 -15.02 8.02
C GLY A 33 9.15 -13.79 7.13
N ILE A 34 8.22 -12.83 7.16
CA ILE A 34 8.39 -11.53 6.50
C ILE A 34 8.85 -10.51 7.55
N PRO A 35 10.12 -10.06 7.50
CA PRO A 35 10.61 -9.06 8.45
C PRO A 35 9.73 -7.79 8.43
N GLU A 36 9.47 -7.25 9.62
CA GLU A 36 8.68 -6.01 9.80
C GLU A 36 7.23 -6.06 9.27
N ALA A 37 6.76 -7.19 8.74
CA ALA A 37 5.37 -7.31 8.32
C ALA A 37 4.43 -6.92 9.47
N GLY A 38 3.40 -6.14 9.14
CA GLY A 38 2.47 -5.59 10.13
C GLY A 38 2.92 -4.29 10.80
N THR A 39 4.09 -3.72 10.45
CA THR A 39 4.44 -2.34 10.82
C THR A 39 3.84 -1.35 9.83
N ILE A 40 3.61 -0.10 10.27
CA ILE A 40 3.18 0.99 9.37
C ILE A 40 4.19 1.17 8.23
N ARG A 41 5.47 1.12 8.56
CA ARG A 41 6.58 1.25 7.61
C ARG A 41 6.51 0.20 6.50
N TRP A 42 6.29 -1.06 6.86
CA TRP A 42 6.11 -2.15 5.90
C TRP A 42 4.91 -1.91 4.98
N HIS A 43 3.76 -1.49 5.53
CA HIS A 43 2.56 -1.20 4.74
C HIS A 43 2.80 -0.08 3.72
N ILE A 44 3.53 0.99 4.10
CA ILE A 44 3.85 2.10 3.19
C ILE A 44 4.77 1.62 2.06
N ALA A 45 5.84 0.87 2.40
CA ALA A 45 6.77 0.33 1.41
C ALA A 45 6.08 -0.64 0.44
N HIS A 46 5.20 -1.50 0.95
CA HIS A 46 4.40 -2.42 0.15
C HIS A 46 3.45 -1.67 -0.80
N LEU A 47 2.73 -0.67 -0.31
CA LEU A 47 1.83 0.14 -1.15
C LEU A 47 2.59 0.94 -2.22
N GLU A 48 3.77 1.47 -1.90
CA GLU A 48 4.64 2.16 -2.85
C GLU A 48 5.05 1.21 -3.98
N HIS A 49 5.50 0.02 -3.63
CA HIS A 49 5.87 -1.04 -4.56
C HIS A 49 4.70 -1.43 -5.46
N CYS A 50 3.54 -1.72 -4.87
CA CYS A 50 2.34 -2.11 -5.62
C CYS A 50 1.87 -0.98 -6.57
N ALA A 51 1.87 0.28 -6.13
CA ALA A 51 1.43 1.38 -6.98
C ALA A 51 2.36 1.62 -8.19
N ARG A 52 3.67 1.36 -8.03
CA ARG A 52 4.64 1.38 -9.11
C ARG A 52 4.33 0.29 -10.14
N HIS A 53 4.10 -0.90 -9.66
CA HIS A 53 3.72 -2.07 -10.44
C HIS A 53 2.39 -1.86 -11.18
N TYR A 54 1.35 -1.37 -10.52
CA TYR A 54 0.07 -1.05 -11.14
C TYR A 54 0.19 0.01 -12.23
N THR A 55 1.11 0.96 -12.07
CA THR A 55 1.41 1.96 -13.09
C THR A 55 2.00 1.30 -14.34
N ALA A 56 2.96 0.38 -14.17
CA ALA A 56 3.55 -0.37 -15.27
C ALA A 56 2.50 -1.22 -16.00
N ILE A 57 1.65 -1.92 -15.26
CA ILE A 57 0.55 -2.72 -15.84
C ILE A 57 -0.35 -1.87 -16.73
N LEU A 58 -0.81 -0.71 -16.29
CA LEU A 58 -1.68 0.15 -17.11
C LEU A 58 -0.98 0.69 -18.36
N ARG A 59 0.35 0.89 -18.32
CA ARG A 59 1.13 1.36 -19.47
C ARG A 59 1.36 0.29 -20.52
N GLU A 60 1.63 -0.93 -20.07
CA GLU A 60 2.17 -2.01 -20.91
C GLU A 60 1.13 -3.09 -21.26
N ARG A 61 -0.11 -2.91 -20.80
CA ARG A 61 -1.20 -3.87 -20.99
C ARG A 61 -1.38 -4.35 -22.42
N PRO A 62 -1.76 -5.61 -22.68
CA PRO A 62 -1.96 -6.65 -21.66
C PRO A 62 -0.64 -7.26 -21.18
N ILE A 63 -0.53 -7.52 -19.87
CA ILE A 63 0.62 -8.21 -19.28
C ILE A 63 0.19 -9.62 -18.85
N THR A 64 0.90 -10.64 -19.30
CA THR A 64 0.59 -12.05 -18.99
C THR A 64 1.36 -12.61 -17.82
N ASP A 65 2.63 -12.25 -17.68
CA ASP A 65 3.52 -12.71 -16.60
C ASP A 65 4.37 -11.55 -16.09
N GLU A 66 4.37 -11.35 -14.79
CA GLU A 66 5.02 -10.20 -14.20
C GLU A 66 5.91 -10.56 -13.02
N PRO A 67 7.22 -10.27 -13.10
CA PRO A 67 8.10 -10.39 -11.96
C PRO A 67 7.81 -9.27 -10.97
N LEU A 68 7.44 -9.64 -9.73
CA LEU A 68 7.40 -8.70 -8.62
C LEU A 68 8.81 -8.21 -8.33
N THR A 69 9.10 -6.96 -8.61
CA THR A 69 10.33 -6.32 -8.18
C THR A 69 10.32 -6.21 -6.65
N PRO A 70 11.35 -6.64 -5.93
CA PRO A 70 11.37 -6.51 -4.48
C PRO A 70 11.23 -5.04 -4.06
N PRO A 71 10.65 -4.76 -2.88
CA PRO A 71 10.57 -3.40 -2.35
C PRO A 71 11.97 -2.79 -2.26
N SER A 72 12.09 -1.51 -2.57
CA SER A 72 13.37 -0.81 -2.51
C SER A 72 13.90 -0.74 -1.08
N GLU A 73 15.23 -0.67 -0.96
CA GLU A 73 15.98 -0.61 0.30
C GLU A 73 15.41 0.41 1.32
N ALA A 74 15.72 0.15 2.59
CA ALA A 74 15.26 0.89 3.75
C ALA A 74 15.47 2.41 3.61
N ALA A 75 14.40 3.13 3.31
CA ALA A 75 14.33 4.57 3.35
C ALA A 75 13.81 5.01 4.73
N ASP A 76 14.05 6.26 5.14
CA ASP A 76 13.39 6.80 6.32
C ASP A 76 11.88 7.00 6.07
N LEU A 77 11.12 7.22 7.13
CA LEU A 77 9.66 7.31 7.03
C LEU A 77 9.19 8.48 6.14
N PRO A 78 9.74 9.70 6.24
CA PRO A 78 9.38 10.80 5.34
C PRO A 78 9.63 10.46 3.86
N ASP A 79 10.78 9.88 3.53
CA ASP A 79 11.11 9.50 2.16
C ASP A 79 10.16 8.41 1.62
N LEU A 80 9.80 7.42 2.45
CA LEU A 80 8.81 6.41 2.07
C LEU A 80 7.43 7.02 1.77
N ILE A 81 6.98 7.98 2.58
CA ILE A 81 5.71 8.68 2.37
C ILE A 81 5.76 9.48 1.07
N ASP A 82 6.83 10.22 0.84
CA ASP A 82 7.02 11.02 -0.38
C ASP A 82 7.08 10.14 -1.64
N ARG A 83 7.73 8.99 -1.56
CA ARG A 83 7.77 8.00 -2.65
C ARG A 83 6.38 7.45 -2.94
N LEU A 84 5.66 7.03 -1.90
CA LEU A 84 4.28 6.54 -2.05
C LEU A 84 3.40 7.59 -2.73
N GLU A 85 3.47 8.86 -2.31
CA GLU A 85 2.69 9.91 -2.93
C GLU A 85 3.05 10.15 -4.40
N ARG A 86 4.35 10.10 -4.74
CA ARG A 86 4.81 10.25 -6.14
C ARG A 86 4.29 9.15 -7.05
N VAL A 87 4.40 7.88 -6.62
CA VAL A 87 3.93 6.75 -7.44
C VAL A 87 2.41 6.71 -7.54
N ARG A 88 1.69 7.10 -6.51
CA ARG A 88 0.23 7.22 -6.56
C ARG A 88 -0.24 8.33 -7.51
N ARG A 89 0.48 9.46 -7.55
CA ARG A 89 0.22 10.51 -8.57
C ARG A 89 0.50 10.01 -9.99
N ALA A 90 1.55 9.20 -10.16
CA ALA A 90 1.84 8.58 -11.46
C ALA A 90 0.74 7.58 -11.88
N PHE A 91 0.30 6.71 -10.98
CA PHE A 91 -0.80 5.78 -11.21
C PHE A 91 -2.10 6.48 -11.58
N ARG A 92 -2.45 7.54 -10.85
CA ARG A 92 -3.62 8.36 -11.17
C ARG A 92 -3.56 8.93 -12.57
N ARG A 93 -2.41 9.47 -13.00
CA ARG A 93 -2.26 10.00 -14.36
C ARG A 93 -2.46 8.93 -15.44
N GLU A 94 -2.12 7.67 -15.17
CA GLU A 94 -2.43 6.58 -16.11
C GLU A 94 -3.93 6.27 -16.15
N ILE A 95 -4.61 6.33 -15.00
CA ILE A 95 -6.08 6.16 -14.96
C ILE A 95 -6.79 7.30 -15.71
N GLU A 96 -6.33 8.54 -15.56
CA GLU A 96 -6.93 9.71 -16.23
C GLU A 96 -6.82 9.68 -17.76
N LYS A 97 -5.96 8.85 -18.32
CA LYS A 97 -5.85 8.62 -19.78
C LYS A 97 -6.87 7.62 -20.31
N LEU A 98 -7.50 6.83 -19.45
CA LEU A 98 -8.44 5.79 -19.85
C LEU A 98 -9.77 6.41 -20.29
N ASN A 99 -10.39 5.75 -21.26
CA ASN A 99 -11.76 6.02 -21.68
C ASN A 99 -12.63 4.77 -21.47
N ASP A 100 -13.93 4.88 -21.63
CA ASP A 100 -14.89 3.79 -21.36
C ASP A 100 -14.58 2.50 -22.13
N LYS A 101 -14.03 2.61 -23.36
CA LYS A 101 -13.66 1.45 -24.18
C LYS A 101 -12.44 0.71 -23.61
N ASP A 102 -11.51 1.43 -22.99
CA ASP A 102 -10.34 0.83 -22.35
C ASP A 102 -10.73 -0.07 -21.17
N LEU A 103 -11.82 0.22 -20.46
CA LEU A 103 -12.23 -0.50 -19.27
C LEU A 103 -12.47 -1.99 -19.52
N LEU A 104 -12.94 -2.35 -20.70
CA LEU A 104 -13.24 -3.73 -21.10
C LEU A 104 -12.05 -4.44 -21.79
N THR A 105 -10.91 -3.77 -21.95
CA THR A 105 -9.73 -4.37 -22.59
C THR A 105 -8.96 -5.25 -21.61
N PRO A 106 -8.31 -6.32 -22.09
CA PRO A 106 -7.43 -7.16 -21.27
C PRO A 106 -6.32 -6.33 -20.62
N CYS A 107 -6.05 -6.61 -19.33
CA CYS A 107 -5.07 -5.88 -18.55
C CYS A 107 -3.99 -6.81 -17.99
N ALA A 108 -4.25 -7.51 -16.89
CA ALA A 108 -3.32 -8.42 -16.24
C ALA A 108 -4.05 -9.54 -15.51
N ARG A 109 -3.38 -10.69 -15.30
CA ARG A 109 -3.90 -11.82 -14.51
C ARG A 109 -5.32 -12.26 -14.90
N ARG A 110 -5.63 -12.28 -16.18
CA ARG A 110 -6.96 -12.60 -16.75
C ARG A 110 -8.07 -11.61 -16.36
N MET A 111 -7.72 -10.42 -15.88
CA MET A 111 -8.64 -9.32 -15.62
C MET A 111 -8.67 -8.36 -16.79
N ASN A 112 -9.79 -7.68 -16.98
CA ASN A 112 -9.85 -6.48 -17.79
C ASN A 112 -9.50 -5.25 -16.92
N VAL A 113 -9.46 -4.06 -17.51
CA VAL A 113 -9.00 -2.83 -16.82
C VAL A 113 -9.91 -2.47 -15.65
N ASP A 114 -11.25 -2.58 -15.77
CA ASP A 114 -12.17 -2.22 -14.68
C ASP A 114 -12.03 -3.17 -13.48
N GLU A 115 -11.93 -4.48 -13.72
CA GLU A 115 -11.67 -5.48 -12.67
C GLU A 115 -10.33 -5.23 -11.97
N PHE A 116 -9.30 -4.89 -12.75
CA PHE A 116 -7.98 -4.53 -12.23
C PHE A 116 -8.05 -3.28 -11.33
N LEU A 117 -8.75 -2.23 -11.77
CA LEU A 117 -8.94 -1.02 -10.97
C LEU A 117 -9.72 -1.29 -9.69
N LEU A 118 -10.76 -2.11 -9.73
CA LEU A 118 -11.50 -2.55 -8.53
C LEU A 118 -10.61 -3.32 -7.56
N MET A 119 -9.74 -4.19 -8.07
CA MET A 119 -8.76 -4.90 -7.25
C MET A 119 -7.82 -3.92 -6.55
N THR A 120 -7.29 -2.90 -7.26
CA THR A 120 -6.39 -1.91 -6.66
C THR A 120 -7.08 -1.09 -5.56
N ILE A 121 -8.35 -0.70 -5.77
CA ILE A 121 -9.14 0.02 -4.76
C ILE A 121 -9.32 -0.82 -3.49
N ARG A 122 -9.69 -2.10 -3.62
CA ARG A 122 -9.86 -3.02 -2.48
C ARG A 122 -8.56 -3.21 -1.73
N HIS A 123 -7.45 -3.36 -2.44
CA HIS A 123 -6.12 -3.52 -1.87
C HIS A 123 -5.70 -2.30 -1.05
N GLU A 124 -5.84 -1.07 -1.59
CA GLU A 124 -5.55 0.15 -0.84
C GLU A 124 -6.48 0.34 0.36
N ALA A 125 -7.77 0.04 0.22
CA ALA A 125 -8.72 0.14 1.33
C ALA A 125 -8.36 -0.82 2.47
N TRP A 126 -7.96 -2.04 2.15
CA TRP A 126 -7.50 -3.02 3.13
C TRP A 126 -6.29 -2.51 3.92
N HIS A 127 -5.28 -2.00 3.23
CA HIS A 127 -4.10 -1.43 3.89
C HIS A 127 -4.43 -0.20 4.75
N ALA A 128 -5.34 0.67 4.30
CA ALA A 128 -5.78 1.83 5.09
C ALA A 128 -6.42 1.41 6.42
N VAL A 129 -7.22 0.33 6.41
CA VAL A 129 -7.80 -0.24 7.64
C VAL A 129 -6.71 -0.82 8.54
N GLN A 130 -5.75 -1.57 8.00
CA GLN A 130 -4.63 -2.13 8.77
C GLN A 130 -3.82 -1.02 9.47
N LEU A 131 -3.48 0.04 8.75
CA LEU A 131 -2.78 1.19 9.32
C LEU A 131 -3.55 1.83 10.48
N ALA A 132 -4.87 1.99 10.34
CA ALA A 132 -5.70 2.53 11.42
C ALA A 132 -5.72 1.62 12.66
N VAL A 133 -5.78 0.30 12.45
CA VAL A 133 -5.71 -0.70 13.54
C VAL A 133 -4.37 -0.67 14.24
N ILE A 134 -3.25 -0.69 13.51
CA ILE A 134 -1.90 -0.65 14.07
C ILE A 134 -1.73 0.62 14.93
N ARG A 135 -2.15 1.78 14.43
CA ARG A 135 -2.09 3.04 15.17
C ARG A 135 -2.90 3.02 16.47
N ARG A 136 -4.09 2.41 16.42
CA ARG A 136 -4.93 2.25 17.61
C ARG A 136 -4.27 1.35 18.66
N LEU A 137 -3.69 0.23 18.23
CA LEU A 137 -2.98 -0.70 19.11
C LEU A 137 -1.74 -0.07 19.72
N TYR A 138 -0.95 0.66 18.93
CA TYR A 138 0.22 1.40 19.42
C TYR A 138 -0.16 2.41 20.52
N ARG A 139 -1.19 3.22 20.30
CA ARG A 139 -1.66 4.19 21.29
C ARG A 139 -2.14 3.51 22.57
N HIS A 140 -2.82 2.38 22.45
CA HIS A 140 -3.23 1.60 23.62
C HIS A 140 -2.03 1.01 24.37
N HIS A 141 -1.02 0.53 23.64
CA HIS A 141 0.21 0.04 24.23
C HIS A 141 0.95 1.15 25.01
N THR A 142 1.14 2.30 24.37
CA THR A 142 1.86 3.43 24.99
C THR A 142 1.10 4.05 26.16
N SER A 143 -0.23 4.09 26.13
CA SER A 143 -1.04 4.61 27.24
C SER A 143 -0.94 3.78 28.53
N LYS A 144 -0.55 2.50 28.43
CA LYS A 144 -0.30 1.64 29.58
C LYS A 144 1.11 1.80 30.19
N LEU A 145 2.01 2.47 29.48
CA LEU A 145 3.39 2.69 29.91
C LEU A 145 3.56 4.00 30.70
N VAL A 146 2.54 4.85 30.71
CA VAL A 146 2.51 6.09 31.50
C VAL A 146 1.80 5.78 32.83
N PRO A 147 2.49 5.87 33.98
CA PRO A 147 1.91 5.61 35.28
C PRO A 147 0.87 6.65 35.69
#